data_9baaabcebcac98d009ad4fbcd3ba58a3
#
_entry.id   9baaabcebcac98d009ad4fbcd3ba58a3
#
_cell.length_a   1.000
_cell.length_b   1.000
_cell.length_c   1.000
_cell.angle_alpha   90.00
_cell.angle_beta   90.00
_cell.angle_gamma   90.00
#
_symmetry.space_group_name_H-M   'P 1'
#
loop_
_entity.id
_entity.type
_entity.pdbx_description
1 polymer ?
#
loop_
_entity_poly.entity_id
_entity_poly.type
_entity_poly.pdbx_seq_one_letter_code
_entity_poly.pdbx_strand_id
1 'polypeptide(L)'
;MPEIGSNIDIFLEKFEDTDGNITLSKYKADFIKRWDELKHFCDSGEPVNGKIVKRVKGGLVVDLGVIQAFLPGSQADVQPIKNFDDLIGKEFDFQIVKVDEMRKNLVVSRKAILEESLNEKRQELMTKIEIGAELQGVVKNITDFGAFVDLGGVDGLIHITDFSWGRINHPSEIVEIGQEITVQVIDFNKETSRISLGLKQLVDNPWETIPEKYKVGDIVKG
;
A
#
# COMPACT_ATOMS: atom_id res chain seq x y z
N MET A 1 -10.00 -0.25 -37.82
CA MET A 1 -9.73 -1.09 -39.02
C MET A 1 -8.29 -0.85 -39.41
N PRO A 2 -7.51 -1.88 -39.77
CA PRO A 2 -6.14 -1.67 -40.24
C PRO A 2 -6.12 -0.91 -41.58
N GLU A 3 -5.13 -0.10 -41.77
CA GLU A 3 -4.93 0.67 -43.02
C GLU A 3 -4.47 -0.26 -44.14
N ILE A 4 -4.91 0.09 -45.35
CA ILE A 4 -4.55 -0.67 -46.57
C ILE A 4 -3.05 -0.57 -46.79
N GLY A 5 -2.36 -1.71 -46.84
CA GLY A 5 -0.87 -1.79 -46.97
C GLY A 5 -0.11 -2.00 -45.67
N SER A 6 -0.80 -2.07 -44.51
CA SER A 6 -0.16 -2.43 -43.24
C SER A 6 0.04 -3.95 -43.12
N ASN A 7 1.18 -4.35 -42.53
CA ASN A 7 1.40 -5.75 -42.16
C ASN A 7 0.57 -6.11 -40.95
N ILE A 8 -0.18 -7.21 -41.05
CA ILE A 8 -1.05 -7.70 -39.97
C ILE A 8 -0.70 -9.14 -39.68
N ASP A 9 -0.55 -9.44 -38.39
CA ASP A 9 -0.42 -10.81 -37.95
C ASP A 9 -1.80 -11.46 -37.88
N ILE A 10 -1.89 -12.64 -38.48
CA ILE A 10 -3.12 -13.40 -38.58
C ILE A 10 -2.90 -14.84 -38.13
N PHE A 11 -3.90 -15.37 -37.42
CA PHE A 11 -3.94 -16.77 -37.04
C PHE A 11 -4.74 -17.56 -38.06
N LEU A 12 -4.13 -18.61 -38.62
CA LEU A 12 -4.78 -19.48 -39.56
C LEU A 12 -5.62 -20.51 -38.79
N GLU A 13 -6.94 -20.45 -38.87
CA GLU A 13 -7.84 -21.35 -38.15
C GLU A 13 -8.07 -22.65 -38.92
N LYS A 14 -8.32 -22.55 -40.23
CA LYS A 14 -8.51 -23.68 -41.13
C LYS A 14 -7.91 -23.41 -42.50
N PHE A 15 -7.25 -24.40 -43.08
CA PHE A 15 -6.68 -24.31 -44.41
C PHE A 15 -7.73 -24.37 -45.52
N GLU A 16 -8.85 -25.04 -45.26
CA GLU A 16 -9.96 -25.19 -46.24
C GLU A 16 -11.26 -25.36 -45.47
N ASP A 17 -12.25 -24.55 -45.73
CA ASP A 17 -13.64 -24.75 -45.33
C ASP A 17 -14.40 -25.53 -46.40
N THR A 18 -15.62 -25.99 -46.11
CA THR A 18 -16.50 -26.71 -47.03
C THR A 18 -16.67 -26.03 -48.40
N ASP A 19 -16.40 -24.73 -48.44
CA ASP A 19 -16.49 -23.88 -49.65
C ASP A 19 -15.11 -23.53 -50.26
N GLY A 20 -14.01 -24.15 -49.80
CA GLY A 20 -12.64 -23.91 -50.28
C GLY A 20 -12.02 -22.57 -49.82
N ASN A 21 -12.58 -21.96 -48.81
CA ASN A 21 -12.04 -20.69 -48.28
C ASN A 21 -11.11 -20.89 -47.10
N ILE A 22 -10.08 -20.02 -46.98
CA ILE A 22 -9.15 -20.00 -45.87
C ILE A 22 -9.75 -19.12 -44.74
N THR A 23 -9.91 -19.65 -43.55
CA THR A 23 -10.41 -18.92 -42.39
C THR A 23 -9.27 -18.35 -41.58
N LEU A 24 -9.20 -17.02 -41.50
CA LEU A 24 -8.18 -16.25 -40.78
C LEU A 24 -8.80 -15.49 -39.63
N SER A 25 -8.12 -15.43 -38.49
CA SER A 25 -8.56 -14.66 -37.36
C SER A 25 -7.44 -13.74 -36.83
N LYS A 26 -7.67 -12.42 -36.95
CA LYS A 26 -6.79 -11.42 -36.34
C LYS A 26 -6.92 -11.46 -34.81
N TYR A 27 -8.15 -11.56 -34.30
CA TYR A 27 -8.40 -11.60 -32.85
C TYR A 27 -7.63 -12.70 -32.14
N LYS A 28 -7.57 -13.91 -32.73
CA LYS A 28 -6.82 -15.01 -32.15
C LYS A 28 -5.31 -14.78 -32.18
N ALA A 29 -4.79 -14.15 -33.23
CA ALA A 29 -3.37 -13.76 -33.30
C ALA A 29 -3.02 -12.73 -32.21
N ASP A 30 -3.81 -11.69 -32.10
CA ASP A 30 -3.63 -10.64 -31.05
C ASP A 30 -3.77 -11.24 -29.64
N PHE A 31 -4.72 -12.17 -29.45
CA PHE A 31 -4.91 -12.88 -28.18
C PHE A 31 -3.69 -13.71 -27.77
N ILE A 32 -3.13 -14.51 -28.71
CA ILE A 32 -1.97 -15.36 -28.44
C ILE A 32 -0.76 -14.49 -28.08
N LYS A 33 -0.49 -13.44 -28.86
CA LYS A 33 0.61 -12.52 -28.57
C LYS A 33 0.48 -11.88 -27.20
N ARG A 34 -0.71 -11.35 -26.91
CA ARG A 34 -0.96 -10.71 -25.62
C ARG A 34 -0.87 -11.71 -24.46
N TRP A 35 -1.29 -12.96 -24.70
CA TRP A 35 -1.18 -14.02 -23.71
C TRP A 35 0.28 -14.35 -23.37
N ASP A 36 1.14 -14.44 -24.38
CA ASP A 36 2.57 -14.73 -24.18
C ASP A 36 3.28 -13.54 -23.48
N GLU A 37 2.93 -12.31 -23.83
CA GLU A 37 3.40 -11.12 -23.12
C GLU A 37 3.00 -11.15 -21.64
N LEU A 38 1.72 -11.43 -21.34
CA LEU A 38 1.22 -11.48 -19.97
C LEU A 38 1.84 -12.63 -19.15
N LYS A 39 2.19 -13.74 -19.78
CA LYS A 39 2.99 -14.79 -19.14
C LYS A 39 4.37 -14.29 -18.77
N HIS A 40 5.04 -13.59 -19.68
CA HIS A 40 6.35 -13.00 -19.40
C HIS A 40 6.27 -12.00 -18.23
N PHE A 41 5.25 -11.16 -18.17
CA PHE A 41 5.02 -10.27 -17.03
C PHE A 41 4.74 -11.00 -15.73
N CYS A 42 4.11 -12.17 -15.77
CA CYS A 42 3.94 -13.03 -14.60
C CYS A 42 5.28 -13.56 -14.08
N ASP A 43 6.17 -13.98 -14.99
CA ASP A 43 7.47 -14.56 -14.65
C ASP A 43 8.47 -13.47 -14.20
N SER A 44 8.41 -12.28 -14.79
CA SER A 44 9.26 -11.14 -14.43
C SER A 44 8.76 -10.39 -13.18
N GLY A 45 7.48 -10.56 -12.81
CA GLY A 45 6.86 -9.82 -11.70
C GLY A 45 6.52 -8.36 -12.02
N GLU A 46 6.67 -7.94 -13.29
CA GLU A 46 6.40 -6.57 -13.70
C GLU A 46 4.90 -6.22 -13.64
N PRO A 47 4.57 -4.97 -13.26
CA PRO A 47 3.19 -4.53 -13.20
C PRO A 47 2.60 -4.36 -14.61
N VAL A 48 1.32 -4.72 -14.75
CA VAL A 48 0.54 -4.57 -15.98
C VAL A 48 -0.60 -3.60 -15.73
N ASN A 49 -0.71 -2.58 -16.60
CA ASN A 49 -1.82 -1.63 -16.54
C ASN A 49 -3.11 -2.27 -17.06
N GLY A 50 -4.21 -2.04 -16.35
CA GLY A 50 -5.51 -2.57 -16.69
C GLY A 50 -6.67 -1.71 -16.19
N LYS A 51 -7.82 -1.87 -16.83
CA LYS A 51 -9.04 -1.14 -16.49
C LYS A 51 -10.06 -2.06 -15.82
N ILE A 52 -10.61 -1.62 -14.69
CA ILE A 52 -11.68 -2.36 -14.02
C ILE A 52 -12.99 -2.14 -14.77
N VAL A 53 -13.57 -3.22 -15.31
CA VAL A 53 -14.76 -3.16 -16.19
C VAL A 53 -16.04 -3.44 -15.42
N LYS A 54 -16.06 -4.49 -14.62
CA LYS A 54 -17.29 -4.93 -13.94
C LYS A 54 -17.00 -5.68 -12.63
N ARG A 55 -18.01 -5.70 -11.77
CA ARG A 55 -18.04 -6.49 -10.55
C ARG A 55 -18.63 -7.87 -10.82
N VAL A 56 -18.05 -8.89 -10.19
CA VAL A 56 -18.54 -10.28 -10.20
C VAL A 56 -18.59 -10.84 -8.78
N LYS A 57 -19.16 -12.02 -8.60
CA LYS A 57 -19.22 -12.67 -7.28
C LYS A 57 -17.80 -12.99 -6.80
N GLY A 58 -17.36 -12.32 -5.74
CA GLY A 58 -16.04 -12.53 -5.12
C GLY A 58 -14.93 -11.61 -5.61
N GLY A 59 -15.18 -10.67 -6.53
CA GLY A 59 -14.14 -9.74 -7.01
C GLY A 59 -14.57 -8.87 -8.17
N LEU A 60 -13.59 -8.45 -8.93
CA LEU A 60 -13.72 -7.56 -10.08
C LEU A 60 -13.11 -8.20 -11.33
N VAL A 61 -13.55 -7.76 -12.49
CA VAL A 61 -12.96 -8.12 -13.78
C VAL A 61 -12.17 -6.93 -14.29
N VAL A 62 -10.92 -7.18 -14.61
CA VAL A 62 -9.97 -6.22 -15.15
C VAL A 62 -9.74 -6.53 -16.63
N ASP A 63 -9.82 -5.53 -17.47
CA ASP A 63 -9.49 -5.61 -18.89
C ASP A 63 -8.02 -5.21 -19.09
N LEU A 64 -7.23 -6.15 -19.60
CA LEU A 64 -5.81 -5.96 -19.94
C LEU A 64 -5.61 -5.74 -21.45
N GLY A 65 -6.66 -5.32 -22.16
CA GLY A 65 -6.71 -5.11 -23.60
C GLY A 65 -7.55 -6.19 -24.31
N VAL A 66 -6.95 -7.26 -24.78
CA VAL A 66 -7.65 -8.37 -25.44
C VAL A 66 -8.10 -9.46 -24.45
N ILE A 67 -7.49 -9.47 -23.26
CA ILE A 67 -7.66 -10.52 -22.25
C ILE A 67 -8.26 -9.91 -20.98
N GLN A 68 -9.24 -10.61 -20.40
CA GLN A 68 -9.83 -10.26 -19.12
C GLN A 68 -9.17 -11.08 -18.00
N ALA A 69 -8.84 -10.39 -16.91
CA ALA A 69 -8.29 -10.97 -15.70
C ALA A 69 -9.28 -10.88 -14.53
N PHE A 70 -9.18 -11.80 -13.60
CA PHE A 70 -9.96 -11.78 -12.36
C PHE A 70 -9.14 -11.14 -11.23
N LEU A 71 -9.71 -10.15 -10.57
CA LEU A 71 -9.18 -9.52 -9.38
C LEU A 71 -10.02 -9.95 -8.18
N PRO A 72 -9.54 -10.85 -7.30
CA PRO A 72 -10.25 -11.20 -6.08
C PRO A 72 -10.44 -9.96 -5.18
N GLY A 73 -11.58 -9.87 -4.48
CA GLY A 73 -11.86 -8.73 -3.59
C GLY A 73 -10.81 -8.55 -2.49
N SER A 74 -10.20 -9.64 -2.01
CA SER A 74 -9.10 -9.61 -1.05
C SER A 74 -7.77 -9.12 -1.62
N GLN A 75 -7.62 -9.04 -2.94
CA GLN A 75 -6.41 -8.60 -3.65
C GLN A 75 -6.58 -7.22 -4.30
N ALA A 76 -7.74 -6.60 -4.11
CA ALA A 76 -8.04 -5.31 -4.70
C ALA A 76 -7.36 -4.14 -3.98
N ASP A 77 -7.19 -4.24 -2.66
CA ASP A 77 -6.52 -3.22 -1.86
C ASP A 77 -5.92 -3.82 -0.58
N VAL A 78 -5.02 -3.07 0.07
CA VAL A 78 -4.44 -3.42 1.39
C VAL A 78 -5.50 -3.30 2.49
N GLN A 79 -6.38 -2.30 2.38
CA GLN A 79 -7.50 -2.11 3.30
C GLN A 79 -8.79 -2.74 2.75
N PRO A 80 -9.66 -3.27 3.62
CA PRO A 80 -10.94 -3.83 3.19
C PRO A 80 -11.80 -2.75 2.55
N ILE A 81 -12.07 -2.89 1.25
CA ILE A 81 -12.89 -1.95 0.49
C ILE A 81 -14.37 -2.20 0.80
N LYS A 82 -15.08 -1.18 1.24
CA LYS A 82 -16.53 -1.26 1.50
C LYS A 82 -17.35 -1.23 0.19
N ASN A 83 -16.92 -0.45 -0.81
CA ASN A 83 -17.60 -0.26 -2.08
C ASN A 83 -16.66 -0.54 -3.25
N PHE A 84 -16.84 -1.67 -3.92
CA PHE A 84 -16.10 -2.02 -5.12
C PHE A 84 -16.53 -1.21 -6.36
N ASP A 85 -17.71 -0.62 -6.32
CA ASP A 85 -18.30 0.09 -7.44
C ASP A 85 -17.52 1.40 -7.76
N ASP A 86 -16.89 2.00 -6.76
CA ASP A 86 -16.06 3.19 -6.91
C ASP A 86 -14.75 2.96 -7.71
N LEU A 87 -14.38 1.70 -7.89
CA LEU A 87 -13.20 1.29 -8.65
C LEU A 87 -13.52 1.00 -10.12
N ILE A 88 -14.80 0.81 -10.46
CA ILE A 88 -15.22 0.49 -11.82
C ILE A 88 -14.93 1.69 -12.74
N GLY A 89 -14.34 1.40 -13.90
CA GLY A 89 -13.96 2.40 -14.89
C GLY A 89 -12.61 3.06 -14.68
N LYS A 90 -11.96 2.82 -13.54
CA LYS A 90 -10.61 3.32 -13.26
C LYS A 90 -9.54 2.36 -13.78
N GLU A 91 -8.41 2.94 -14.13
CA GLU A 91 -7.21 2.22 -14.57
C GLU A 91 -6.20 2.18 -13.43
N PHE A 92 -5.62 1.00 -13.23
CA PHE A 92 -4.63 0.76 -12.19
C PHE A 92 -3.56 -0.20 -12.71
N ASP A 93 -2.44 -0.23 -12.01
CA ASP A 93 -1.41 -1.23 -12.22
C ASP A 93 -1.70 -2.46 -11.36
N PHE A 94 -1.54 -3.63 -11.95
CA PHE A 94 -1.80 -4.93 -11.34
C PHE A 94 -0.60 -5.83 -11.53
N GLN A 95 -0.30 -6.64 -10.53
CA GLN A 95 0.65 -7.73 -10.64
C GLN A 95 -0.11 -9.02 -10.97
N ILE A 96 0.41 -9.82 -11.89
CA ILE A 96 -0.16 -11.12 -12.23
C ILE A 96 0.32 -12.13 -11.19
N VAL A 97 -0.63 -12.72 -10.45
CA VAL A 97 -0.32 -13.70 -9.39
C VAL A 97 -0.42 -15.12 -9.88
N LYS A 98 -1.36 -15.38 -10.78
CA LYS A 98 -1.61 -16.73 -11.30
C LYS A 98 -2.09 -16.70 -12.74
N VAL A 99 -1.53 -17.61 -13.53
CA VAL A 99 -1.94 -17.89 -14.92
C VAL A 99 -2.57 -19.28 -14.97
N ASP A 100 -3.82 -19.37 -15.43
CA ASP A 100 -4.49 -20.65 -15.69
C ASP A 100 -4.56 -20.86 -17.22
N GLU A 101 -3.61 -21.64 -17.74
CA GLU A 101 -3.49 -21.90 -19.17
C GLU A 101 -4.67 -22.69 -19.74
N MET A 102 -5.22 -23.64 -18.98
CA MET A 102 -6.32 -24.49 -19.44
C MET A 102 -7.61 -23.69 -19.62
N ARG A 103 -7.88 -22.76 -18.70
CA ARG A 103 -9.08 -21.91 -18.74
C ARG A 103 -8.85 -20.54 -19.39
N LYS A 104 -7.60 -20.25 -19.75
CA LYS A 104 -7.16 -18.94 -20.25
C LYS A 104 -7.61 -17.79 -19.35
N ASN A 105 -7.49 -18.01 -18.04
CA ASN A 105 -7.82 -17.03 -17.01
C ASN A 105 -6.55 -16.53 -16.31
N LEU A 106 -6.53 -15.25 -16.03
CA LEU A 106 -5.48 -14.60 -15.26
C LEU A 106 -6.05 -14.13 -13.93
N VAL A 107 -5.28 -14.29 -12.86
CA VAL A 107 -5.59 -13.71 -11.56
C VAL A 107 -4.57 -12.63 -11.28
N VAL A 108 -5.08 -11.43 -11.02
CA VAL A 108 -4.26 -10.24 -10.77
C VAL A 108 -4.46 -9.71 -9.34
N SER A 109 -3.46 -9.01 -8.84
CA SER A 109 -3.45 -8.38 -7.53
C SER A 109 -2.98 -6.94 -7.65
N ARG A 110 -3.71 -6.01 -7.07
CA ARG A 110 -3.26 -4.64 -6.84
C ARG A 110 -2.58 -4.52 -5.48
N LYS A 111 -3.05 -5.32 -4.52
CA LYS A 111 -2.53 -5.35 -3.17
C LYS A 111 -1.02 -5.62 -3.15
N ALA A 112 -0.53 -6.54 -3.98
CA ALA A 112 0.89 -6.88 -4.07
C ALA A 112 1.77 -5.67 -4.41
N ILE A 113 1.37 -4.86 -5.40
CA ILE A 113 2.09 -3.63 -5.78
C ILE A 113 2.05 -2.59 -4.66
N LEU A 114 0.88 -2.42 -4.01
CA LEU A 114 0.74 -1.48 -2.90
C LEU A 114 1.59 -1.90 -1.70
N GLU A 115 1.63 -3.20 -1.38
CA GLU A 115 2.48 -3.74 -0.31
C GLU A 115 3.97 -3.59 -0.62
N GLU A 116 4.38 -3.80 -1.87
CA GLU A 116 5.77 -3.61 -2.32
C GLU A 116 6.18 -2.15 -2.17
N SER A 117 5.38 -1.21 -2.67
CA SER A 117 5.64 0.23 -2.54
C SER A 117 5.65 0.72 -1.08
N LEU A 118 4.80 0.13 -0.23
CA LEU A 118 4.81 0.40 1.21
C LEU A 118 6.06 -0.18 1.89
N ASN A 119 6.49 -1.38 1.48
CA ASN A 119 7.71 -2.00 2.01
C ASN A 119 8.97 -1.23 1.61
N GLU A 120 9.04 -0.72 0.37
CA GLU A 120 10.14 0.14 -0.07
C GLU A 120 10.21 1.42 0.76
N LYS A 121 9.10 2.13 0.91
CA LYS A 121 9.02 3.32 1.77
C LYS A 121 9.38 3.00 3.22
N ARG A 122 8.95 1.83 3.71
CA ARG A 122 9.29 1.35 5.05
C ARG A 122 10.79 1.13 5.21
N GLN A 123 11.44 0.50 4.22
CA GLN A 123 12.89 0.27 4.24
C GLN A 123 13.66 1.60 4.16
N GLU A 124 13.23 2.53 3.30
CA GLU A 124 13.83 3.86 3.22
C GLU A 124 13.72 4.63 4.55
N LEU A 125 12.55 4.59 5.18
CA LEU A 125 12.35 5.19 6.49
C LEU A 125 13.24 4.51 7.54
N MET A 126 13.32 3.17 7.53
CA MET A 126 14.16 2.43 8.47
C MET A 126 15.66 2.73 8.34
N THR A 127 16.12 3.09 7.15
CA THR A 127 17.52 3.51 6.96
C THR A 127 17.78 4.96 7.39
N LYS A 128 16.74 5.80 7.39
CA LYS A 128 16.82 7.22 7.79
C LYS A 128 16.50 7.45 9.26
N ILE A 129 15.85 6.48 9.92
CA ILE A 129 15.49 6.58 11.34
C ILE A 129 16.74 6.31 12.19
N GLU A 130 17.20 7.35 12.88
CA GLU A 130 18.20 7.29 13.93
C GLU A 130 17.54 7.54 15.28
N ILE A 131 18.10 6.96 16.34
CA ILE A 131 17.64 7.24 17.72
C ILE A 131 17.86 8.72 17.99
N GLY A 132 16.81 9.42 18.45
CA GLY A 132 16.83 10.85 18.67
C GLY A 132 16.33 11.70 17.48
N ALA A 133 16.03 11.10 16.33
CA ALA A 133 15.46 11.82 15.19
C ALA A 133 14.02 12.26 15.47
N GLU A 134 13.69 13.48 15.03
CA GLU A 134 12.33 14.01 15.07
C GLU A 134 11.60 13.66 13.78
N LEU A 135 10.41 13.08 13.91
CA LEU A 135 9.57 12.66 12.80
C LEU A 135 8.16 13.20 12.97
N GLN A 136 7.53 13.52 11.85
CA GLN A 136 6.11 13.83 11.82
C GLN A 136 5.32 12.56 11.53
N GLY A 137 4.24 12.36 12.29
CA GLY A 137 3.37 11.22 12.12
C GLY A 137 1.92 11.56 12.44
N VAL A 138 1.00 10.69 12.03
CA VAL A 138 -0.44 10.84 12.25
C VAL A 138 -0.91 9.80 13.27
N VAL A 139 -1.66 10.23 14.27
CA VAL A 139 -2.25 9.32 15.28
C VAL A 139 -3.30 8.45 14.63
N LYS A 140 -3.03 7.14 14.54
CA LYS A 140 -3.89 6.15 13.90
C LYS A 140 -4.88 5.51 14.88
N ASN A 141 -4.43 5.25 16.09
CA ASN A 141 -5.25 4.65 17.12
C ASN A 141 -4.74 5.01 18.51
N ILE A 142 -5.65 5.05 19.49
CA ILE A 142 -5.34 5.36 20.90
C ILE A 142 -5.83 4.20 21.77
N THR A 143 -4.96 3.72 22.67
CA THR A 143 -5.22 2.67 23.63
C THR A 143 -4.87 3.13 25.06
N ASP A 144 -5.31 2.40 26.08
CA ASP A 144 -5.07 2.73 27.49
C ASP A 144 -3.58 2.86 27.86
N PHE A 145 -2.71 2.12 27.14
CA PHE A 145 -1.27 2.09 27.40
C PHE A 145 -0.45 2.99 26.48
N GLY A 146 -1.08 3.60 25.46
CA GLY A 146 -0.36 4.47 24.52
C GLY A 146 -1.13 4.78 23.24
N ALA A 147 -0.48 5.50 22.33
CA ALA A 147 -1.02 5.77 21.00
C ALA A 147 -0.14 5.23 19.89
N PHE A 148 -0.78 4.71 18.86
CA PHE A 148 -0.14 4.28 17.62
C PHE A 148 -0.09 5.44 16.64
N VAL A 149 1.09 5.73 16.13
CA VAL A 149 1.36 6.83 15.20
C VAL A 149 1.90 6.24 13.91
N ASP A 150 1.30 6.59 12.79
CA ASP A 150 1.76 6.22 11.45
C ASP A 150 2.79 7.26 10.98
N LEU A 151 4.00 6.80 10.72
CA LEU A 151 5.12 7.62 10.24
C LEU A 151 5.27 7.58 8.71
N GLY A 152 4.20 7.18 8.00
CA GLY A 152 4.21 7.05 6.53
C GLY A 152 4.59 5.65 6.05
N GLY A 153 4.06 4.61 6.73
CA GLY A 153 4.25 3.19 6.38
C GLY A 153 4.88 2.35 7.48
N VAL A 154 5.29 2.97 8.57
CA VAL A 154 5.75 2.28 9.80
C VAL A 154 4.95 2.78 10.99
N ASP A 155 4.36 1.86 11.73
CA ASP A 155 3.61 2.18 12.95
C ASP A 155 4.59 2.31 14.14
N GLY A 156 4.60 3.49 14.76
CA GLY A 156 5.31 3.73 16.02
C GLY A 156 4.35 3.72 17.22
N LEU A 157 4.84 3.39 18.39
CA LEU A 157 4.10 3.41 19.63
C LEU A 157 4.67 4.48 20.55
N ILE A 158 3.81 5.39 21.02
CA ILE A 158 4.09 6.31 22.12
C ILE A 158 3.48 5.68 23.38
N HIS A 159 4.31 5.26 24.32
CA HIS A 159 3.83 4.74 25.61
C HIS A 159 3.26 5.91 26.45
N ILE A 160 2.28 5.63 27.32
CA ILE A 160 1.63 6.65 28.16
C ILE A 160 2.62 7.49 28.97
N THR A 161 3.74 6.91 29.40
CA THR A 161 4.83 7.58 30.13
C THR A 161 5.68 8.51 29.28
N ASP A 162 5.55 8.46 27.96
CA ASP A 162 6.38 9.21 27.01
C ASP A 162 5.63 10.36 26.32
N PHE A 163 4.39 10.61 26.74
CA PHE A 163 3.60 11.76 26.27
C PHE A 163 3.95 13.05 26.99
N SER A 164 4.13 13.01 28.31
CA SER A 164 4.34 14.19 29.15
C SER A 164 5.21 13.87 30.34
N TRP A 165 5.86 14.88 30.89
CA TRP A 165 6.54 14.86 32.19
C TRP A 165 5.56 14.81 33.37
N GLY A 166 4.31 15.22 33.16
CA GLY A 166 3.23 15.13 34.15
C GLY A 166 2.50 13.79 34.09
N ARG A 167 1.76 13.48 35.15
CA ARG A 167 0.92 12.27 35.19
C ARG A 167 -0.33 12.49 34.33
N ILE A 168 -0.52 11.64 33.34
CA ILE A 168 -1.73 11.56 32.52
C ILE A 168 -2.46 10.26 32.81
N ASN A 169 -3.79 10.28 32.78
CA ASN A 169 -4.59 9.08 33.01
C ASN A 169 -4.86 8.32 31.69
N HIS A 170 -5.00 9.06 30.59
CA HIS A 170 -5.25 8.47 29.28
C HIS A 170 -4.59 9.29 28.18
N PRO A 171 -4.03 8.65 27.11
CA PRO A 171 -3.38 9.38 26.00
C PRO A 171 -4.29 10.33 25.24
N SER A 172 -5.62 10.09 25.23
CA SER A 172 -6.61 10.99 24.59
C SER A 172 -6.74 12.38 25.24
N GLU A 173 -6.11 12.59 26.41
CA GLU A 173 -6.05 13.91 27.03
C GLU A 173 -5.09 14.86 26.30
N ILE A 174 -4.14 14.29 25.53
CA ILE A 174 -3.08 15.04 24.85
C ILE A 174 -3.21 14.98 23.33
N VAL A 175 -3.64 13.84 22.78
CA VAL A 175 -3.71 13.61 21.32
C VAL A 175 -5.05 13.06 20.88
N GLU A 176 -5.45 13.40 19.65
CA GLU A 176 -6.68 12.92 19.02
C GLU A 176 -6.37 12.00 17.82
N ILE A 177 -7.30 11.10 17.50
CA ILE A 177 -7.16 10.23 16.32
C ILE A 177 -7.22 11.08 15.05
N GLY A 178 -6.23 10.91 14.16
CA GLY A 178 -6.08 11.68 12.94
C GLY A 178 -5.27 12.96 13.09
N GLN A 179 -4.79 13.28 14.30
CA GLN A 179 -3.96 14.46 14.57
C GLN A 179 -2.53 14.21 14.06
N GLU A 180 -1.97 15.20 13.38
CA GLU A 180 -0.55 15.24 13.05
C GLU A 180 0.26 15.70 14.24
N ILE A 181 1.25 14.93 14.64
CA ILE A 181 2.14 15.21 15.77
C ILE A 181 3.59 15.03 15.38
N THR A 182 4.48 15.83 15.94
CA THR A 182 5.92 15.64 15.86
C THR A 182 6.34 14.78 17.04
N VAL A 183 7.12 13.73 16.80
CA VAL A 183 7.56 12.77 17.79
C VAL A 183 9.05 12.50 17.66
N GLN A 184 9.72 12.16 18.75
CA GLN A 184 11.12 11.77 18.74
C GLN A 184 11.25 10.25 18.87
N VAL A 185 12.18 9.67 18.13
CA VAL A 185 12.49 8.23 18.19
C VAL A 185 13.32 7.95 19.43
N ILE A 186 12.78 7.12 20.34
CA ILE A 186 13.47 6.70 21.56
C ILE A 186 14.25 5.42 21.32
N ASP A 187 13.61 4.44 20.70
CA ASP A 187 14.18 3.12 20.45
C ASP A 187 13.59 2.53 19.16
N PHE A 188 14.37 1.66 18.53
CA PHE A 188 14.01 1.04 17.27
C PHE A 188 14.39 -0.45 17.27
N ASN A 189 13.38 -1.30 17.14
CA ASN A 189 13.58 -2.74 16.99
C ASN A 189 13.45 -3.16 15.53
N LYS A 190 14.58 -3.51 14.91
CA LYS A 190 14.66 -3.94 13.50
C LYS A 190 13.91 -5.25 13.21
N GLU A 191 13.88 -6.18 14.17
CA GLU A 191 13.26 -7.50 13.96
C GLU A 191 11.73 -7.43 13.97
N THR A 192 11.16 -6.64 14.89
CA THR A 192 9.69 -6.49 15.01
C THR A 192 9.13 -5.31 14.22
N SER A 193 10.00 -4.50 13.61
CA SER A 193 9.64 -3.26 12.92
C SER A 193 8.79 -2.33 13.78
N ARG A 194 9.03 -2.32 15.09
CA ARG A 194 8.35 -1.45 16.05
C ARG A 194 9.27 -0.32 16.46
N ILE A 195 8.74 0.89 16.44
CA ILE A 195 9.45 2.10 16.82
C ILE A 195 8.81 2.63 18.09
N SER A 196 9.62 2.82 19.12
CA SER A 196 9.21 3.50 20.35
C SER A 196 9.42 4.99 20.17
N LEU A 197 8.35 5.73 20.35
CA LEU A 197 8.29 7.17 20.13
C LEU A 197 8.03 7.90 21.44
N GLY A 198 8.43 9.17 21.53
CA GLY A 198 8.14 10.03 22.66
C GLY A 198 7.84 11.45 22.23
N LEU A 199 6.97 12.10 22.98
CA LEU A 199 6.60 13.49 22.88
C LEU A 199 7.30 14.34 23.94
N LYS A 200 7.49 13.78 25.14
CA LYS A 200 8.10 14.51 26.27
C LYS A 200 9.54 14.97 26.00
N GLN A 201 10.25 14.29 25.11
CA GLN A 201 11.63 14.65 24.75
C GLN A 201 11.72 15.93 23.93
N LEU A 202 10.63 16.31 23.25
CA LEU A 202 10.52 17.56 22.50
C LEU A 202 10.20 18.77 23.38
N VAL A 203 9.80 18.52 24.63
CA VAL A 203 9.47 19.56 25.59
C VAL A 203 10.54 19.57 26.69
N ASP A 204 11.10 20.75 26.95
CA ASP A 204 12.11 20.89 27.99
C ASP A 204 11.62 20.27 29.31
N ASN A 205 12.49 19.54 29.97
CA ASN A 205 12.17 18.93 31.24
C ASN A 205 11.94 20.03 32.29
N PRO A 206 10.70 20.20 32.84
CA PRO A 206 10.41 21.26 33.81
C PRO A 206 11.32 21.20 35.05
N TRP A 207 11.86 20.00 35.37
CA TRP A 207 12.72 19.83 36.52
C TRP A 207 14.14 20.37 36.32
N GLU A 208 14.61 20.50 35.07
CA GLU A 208 15.93 21.07 34.76
C GLU A 208 15.94 22.60 34.91
N THR A 209 14.78 23.25 34.69
CA THR A 209 14.64 24.69 34.84
C THR A 209 14.38 25.11 36.28
N ILE A 210 14.06 24.17 37.19
CA ILE A 210 13.80 24.48 38.62
C ILE A 210 15.01 25.07 39.33
N PRO A 211 16.26 24.49 39.19
CA PRO A 211 17.43 25.06 39.83
C PRO A 211 17.77 26.48 39.37
N GLU A 212 17.36 26.86 38.15
CA GLU A 212 17.57 28.19 37.60
C GLU A 212 16.54 29.21 38.16
N LYS A 213 15.30 28.74 38.39
CA LYS A 213 14.18 29.59 38.87
C LYS A 213 14.13 29.71 40.40
N TYR A 214 14.53 28.66 41.11
CA TYR A 214 14.43 28.59 42.56
C TYR A 214 15.75 28.16 43.19
N LYS A 215 16.23 28.91 44.17
CA LYS A 215 17.43 28.58 44.95
C LYS A 215 17.04 27.83 46.21
N VAL A 216 17.97 27.02 46.70
CA VAL A 216 17.79 26.32 47.97
C VAL A 216 17.58 27.34 49.11
N GLY A 217 16.38 27.32 49.69
CA GLY A 217 15.97 28.27 50.74
C GLY A 217 14.84 29.24 50.30
N ASP A 218 14.43 29.26 49.05
CA ASP A 218 13.32 30.11 48.61
C ASP A 218 11.98 29.54 49.08
N ILE A 219 11.12 30.43 49.57
CA ILE A 219 9.75 30.08 49.99
C ILE A 219 8.83 30.25 48.80
N VAL A 220 8.31 29.13 48.28
CA VAL A 220 7.33 29.09 47.17
C VAL A 220 5.94 28.70 47.70
N LYS A 221 4.90 29.30 47.14
CA LYS A 221 3.52 28.85 47.39
C LYS A 221 3.24 27.63 46.54
N GLY A 222 2.87 26.52 47.21
CA GLY A 222 2.36 25.31 46.60
C GLY A 222 0.86 25.33 46.47
#